data_c8acbedfc6700e90e7be2eb3225a86fc
#
_entry.id   c8acbedfc6700e90e7be2eb3225a86fc
#
_cell.length_a   1.000
_cell.length_b   1.000
_cell.length_c   1.000
_cell.angle_alpha   90.00
_cell.angle_beta   90.00
_cell.angle_gamma   90.00
#
_symmetry.space_group_name_H-M   'P 1'
#
loop_
_entity.id
_entity.type
_entity.pdbx_description
1 polymer ?
#
loop_
_entity_poly.entity_id
_entity_poly.type
_entity_poly.pdbx_seq_one_letter_code
_entity_poly.pdbx_strand_id
1 'polypeptide(L)'
;MKKWISTCLTLVFLAGCASSDDRYVQWETEAPASFPKLTAIGYAPLATQPAKTQAEKVLMAMQASKLAAYRELAEQVYGQKISAGASVNDWAMGSDSIKASVSGVIRGARVVKAYPVGEHYVTELELDFARVWDIYQQQNRPSKVKEVTYF
;
A
#
# COMPACT_ATOMS: atom_id res chain seq x y z
N MET A 1 16.85 65.90 34.67
CA MET A 1 16.44 65.54 33.27
C MET A 1 17.19 64.32 32.73
N LYS A 2 18.48 64.17 32.95
CA LYS A 2 19.25 62.99 32.43
C LYS A 2 18.80 61.62 33.01
N LYS A 3 18.34 61.53 34.24
CA LYS A 3 17.89 60.26 34.86
C LYS A 3 16.56 59.76 34.33
N TRP A 4 15.66 60.63 33.87
CA TRP A 4 14.36 60.26 33.32
C TRP A 4 14.48 59.71 31.90
N ILE A 5 15.45 60.18 31.12
CA ILE A 5 15.73 59.67 29.76
C ILE A 5 16.28 58.25 29.79
N SER A 6 17.15 57.95 30.80
CA SER A 6 17.72 56.62 30.98
C SER A 6 16.64 55.59 31.35
N THR A 7 15.63 55.96 32.14
CA THR A 7 14.57 55.06 32.58
C THR A 7 13.58 54.75 31.41
N CYS A 8 13.30 55.71 30.54
CA CYS A 8 12.48 55.50 29.37
C CYS A 8 13.17 54.61 28.33
N LEU A 9 14.50 54.72 28.19
CA LEU A 9 15.26 53.92 27.24
C LEU A 9 15.32 52.41 27.63
N THR A 10 15.32 52.13 28.95
CA THR A 10 15.29 50.72 29.44
C THR A 10 13.90 50.09 29.31
N LEU A 11 12.81 50.84 29.33
CA LEU A 11 11.46 50.29 29.13
C LEU A 11 11.16 49.91 27.67
N VAL A 12 11.82 50.53 26.71
CA VAL A 12 11.60 50.21 25.29
C VAL A 12 12.21 48.86 24.85
N PHE A 13 13.24 48.40 25.59
CA PHE A 13 13.86 47.11 25.30
C PHE A 13 13.09 45.88 25.79
N LEU A 14 12.05 46.02 26.63
CA LEU A 14 11.21 44.92 27.10
C LEU A 14 9.97 44.66 26.23
N ALA A 15 9.68 45.44 25.22
CA ALA A 15 8.53 45.26 24.35
C ALA A 15 8.82 44.37 23.10
N GLY A 16 10.02 43.81 23.03
CA GLY A 16 10.37 42.92 21.95
C GLY A 16 10.33 41.49 22.41
N CYS A 17 9.16 40.86 22.43
CA CYS A 17 9.05 39.42 22.22
C CYS A 17 7.61 38.97 22.42
N ALA A 18 7.25 38.20 21.47
CA ALA A 18 6.27 37.13 21.46
C ALA A 18 5.15 37.33 20.47
N SER A 19 5.50 37.37 19.22
CA SER A 19 4.65 36.67 18.26
C SER A 19 5.29 35.29 18.03
N SER A 20 5.13 34.37 18.98
CA SER A 20 5.21 32.96 18.65
C SER A 20 3.99 32.66 17.80
N ASP A 21 4.20 32.70 16.49
CA ASP A 21 3.23 32.22 15.50
C ASP A 21 3.11 30.70 15.70
N ASP A 22 2.31 30.35 16.71
CA ASP A 22 2.14 28.95 17.13
C ASP A 22 1.17 28.28 16.15
N ARG A 23 1.74 27.85 15.01
CA ARG A 23 1.01 27.17 13.95
C ARG A 23 0.78 25.73 14.34
N TYR A 24 -0.42 25.42 14.78
CA TYR A 24 -0.82 24.03 14.96
C TYR A 24 -1.24 23.42 13.62
N VAL A 25 -0.41 22.52 13.10
CA VAL A 25 -0.66 21.81 11.84
C VAL A 25 -1.30 20.46 12.14
N GLN A 26 -2.57 20.30 11.77
CA GLN A 26 -3.23 19.00 11.79
C GLN A 26 -2.94 18.24 10.49
N TRP A 27 -2.37 17.07 10.62
CA TRP A 27 -2.10 16.17 9.49
C TRP A 27 -3.26 15.19 9.34
N GLU A 28 -3.81 15.11 8.15
CA GLU A 28 -4.84 14.14 7.79
C GLU A 28 -4.31 13.19 6.71
N THR A 29 -4.53 11.90 6.91
CA THR A 29 -4.19 10.90 5.89
C THR A 29 -5.26 10.92 4.80
N GLU A 30 -4.87 11.18 3.56
CA GLU A 30 -5.77 11.17 2.41
C GLU A 30 -5.71 9.80 1.74
N ALA A 31 -6.82 9.07 1.79
CA ALA A 31 -6.99 7.83 1.04
C ALA A 31 -7.56 8.12 -0.36
N PRO A 32 -7.22 7.32 -1.37
CA PRO A 32 -7.91 7.37 -2.65
C PRO A 32 -9.41 7.18 -2.50
N ALA A 33 -10.21 7.86 -3.33
CA ALA A 33 -11.67 7.76 -3.29
C ALA A 33 -12.18 6.34 -3.58
N SER A 34 -11.42 5.53 -4.29
CA SER A 34 -11.71 4.11 -4.55
C SER A 34 -10.42 3.33 -4.78
N PHE A 35 -10.47 2.03 -4.47
CA PHE A 35 -9.38 1.10 -4.74
C PHE A 35 -9.75 0.14 -5.86
N PRO A 36 -8.83 -0.19 -6.77
CA PRO A 36 -9.10 -1.17 -7.81
C PRO A 36 -9.21 -2.57 -7.21
N LYS A 37 -10.11 -3.37 -7.78
CA LYS A 37 -10.10 -4.82 -7.61
C LYS A 37 -9.18 -5.41 -8.66
N LEU A 38 -8.11 -6.05 -8.21
CA LEU A 38 -7.17 -6.73 -9.08
C LEU A 38 -7.64 -8.15 -9.32
N THR A 39 -7.64 -8.59 -10.57
CA THR A 39 -8.03 -9.94 -10.95
C THR A 39 -6.90 -10.58 -11.74
N ALA A 40 -6.60 -11.84 -11.47
CA ALA A 40 -5.57 -12.58 -12.16
C ALA A 40 -6.08 -13.96 -12.54
N ILE A 41 -5.65 -14.45 -13.70
CA ILE A 41 -6.02 -15.76 -14.23
C ILE A 41 -4.73 -16.56 -14.48
N GLY A 42 -4.70 -17.75 -13.90
CA GLY A 42 -3.59 -18.68 -14.13
C GLY A 42 -4.06 -19.92 -14.87
N TYR A 43 -3.21 -20.44 -15.75
CA TYR A 43 -3.44 -21.60 -16.57
C TYR A 43 -2.38 -22.66 -16.29
N ALA A 44 -2.79 -23.94 -16.33
CA ALA A 44 -1.85 -25.05 -16.30
C ALA A 44 -2.34 -26.19 -17.21
N PRO A 45 -1.49 -26.74 -18.10
CA PRO A 45 -1.88 -27.85 -18.97
C PRO A 45 -2.04 -29.13 -18.15
N LEU A 46 -3.08 -29.91 -18.46
CA LEU A 46 -3.36 -31.20 -17.82
C LEU A 46 -2.37 -32.29 -18.29
N ALA A 47 -2.05 -32.27 -19.58
CA ALA A 47 -1.25 -33.36 -20.20
C ALA A 47 0.19 -33.41 -19.67
N THR A 48 0.81 -32.27 -19.37
CA THR A 48 2.22 -32.16 -18.96
C THR A 48 2.45 -32.39 -17.47
N GLN A 49 1.38 -32.62 -16.68
CA GLN A 49 1.56 -32.85 -15.26
C GLN A 49 2.26 -34.23 -15.00
N PRO A 50 3.29 -34.26 -14.13
CA PRO A 50 4.06 -35.46 -13.85
C PRO A 50 3.31 -36.41 -12.90
N ALA A 51 2.19 -36.97 -13.34
CA ALA A 51 1.34 -37.87 -12.55
C ALA A 51 0.94 -39.10 -13.34
N LYS A 52 0.69 -40.22 -12.64
CA LYS A 52 0.34 -41.49 -13.24
C LYS A 52 -1.14 -41.62 -13.60
N THR A 53 -1.99 -41.02 -12.80
CA THR A 53 -3.45 -41.09 -12.99
C THR A 53 -4.03 -39.74 -13.47
N GLN A 54 -5.16 -39.81 -14.17
CA GLN A 54 -5.84 -38.59 -14.63
C GLN A 54 -6.29 -37.73 -13.44
N ALA A 55 -6.75 -38.33 -12.35
CA ALA A 55 -7.15 -37.57 -11.15
C ALA A 55 -5.98 -36.80 -10.53
N GLU A 56 -4.79 -37.43 -10.44
CA GLU A 56 -3.58 -36.73 -9.97
C GLU A 56 -3.15 -35.60 -10.91
N LYS A 57 -3.24 -35.79 -12.23
CA LYS A 57 -2.96 -34.74 -13.21
C LYS A 57 -3.86 -33.52 -13.00
N VAL A 58 -5.16 -33.73 -12.77
CA VAL A 58 -6.12 -32.65 -12.49
C VAL A 58 -5.73 -31.92 -11.21
N LEU A 59 -5.40 -32.63 -10.12
CA LEU A 59 -5.01 -31.99 -8.85
C LEU A 59 -3.71 -31.19 -9.02
N MET A 60 -2.73 -31.71 -9.73
CA MET A 60 -1.47 -31.00 -10.00
C MET A 60 -1.70 -29.77 -10.88
N ALA A 61 -2.51 -29.88 -11.93
CA ALA A 61 -2.86 -28.75 -12.79
C ALA A 61 -3.64 -27.66 -12.04
N MET A 62 -4.52 -28.06 -11.13
CA MET A 62 -5.22 -27.12 -10.24
C MET A 62 -4.24 -26.34 -9.35
N GLN A 63 -3.26 -27.01 -8.76
CA GLN A 63 -2.24 -26.34 -7.95
C GLN A 63 -1.33 -25.45 -8.81
N ALA A 64 -0.91 -25.91 -9.97
CA ALA A 64 -0.06 -25.17 -10.89
C ALA A 64 -0.76 -23.93 -11.45
N SER A 65 -2.04 -24.03 -11.85
CA SER A 65 -2.83 -22.89 -12.31
C SER A 65 -3.04 -21.84 -11.20
N LYS A 66 -3.28 -22.28 -9.97
CA LYS A 66 -3.39 -21.39 -8.82
C LYS A 66 -2.06 -20.66 -8.57
N LEU A 67 -0.92 -21.34 -8.65
CA LEU A 67 0.38 -20.70 -8.50
C LEU A 67 0.66 -19.69 -9.63
N ALA A 68 0.30 -20.01 -10.87
CA ALA A 68 0.39 -19.09 -11.99
C ALA A 68 -0.47 -17.84 -11.78
N ALA A 69 -1.71 -18.00 -11.29
CA ALA A 69 -2.58 -16.88 -10.97
C ALA A 69 -2.01 -15.99 -9.84
N TYR A 70 -1.41 -16.58 -8.80
CA TYR A 70 -0.75 -15.79 -7.75
C TYR A 70 0.47 -15.01 -8.27
N ARG A 71 1.23 -15.56 -9.22
CA ARG A 71 2.35 -14.85 -9.83
C ARG A 71 1.87 -13.63 -10.61
N GLU A 72 0.87 -13.83 -11.45
CA GLU A 72 0.24 -12.75 -12.23
C GLU A 72 -0.33 -11.67 -11.29
N LEU A 73 -1.03 -12.08 -10.22
CA LEU A 73 -1.57 -11.14 -9.24
C LEU A 73 -0.45 -10.35 -8.53
N ALA A 74 0.68 -11.01 -8.22
CA ALA A 74 1.82 -10.35 -7.61
C ALA A 74 2.42 -9.29 -8.53
N GLU A 75 2.57 -9.57 -9.81
CA GLU A 75 3.06 -8.60 -10.80
C GLU A 75 2.14 -7.39 -10.87
N GLN A 76 0.82 -7.60 -10.89
CA GLN A 76 -0.15 -6.51 -10.86
C GLN A 76 -0.07 -5.67 -9.58
N VAL A 77 0.00 -6.30 -8.40
CA VAL A 77 0.11 -5.60 -7.11
C VAL A 77 1.39 -4.77 -7.04
N TYR A 78 2.53 -5.36 -7.36
CA TYR A 78 3.82 -4.65 -7.30
C TYR A 78 3.93 -3.52 -8.32
N GLY A 79 3.22 -3.61 -9.44
CA GLY A 79 3.14 -2.56 -10.44
C GLY A 79 2.23 -1.38 -10.08
N GLN A 80 1.32 -1.52 -9.09
CA GLN A 80 0.43 -0.44 -8.69
C GLN A 80 1.18 0.74 -8.06
N LYS A 81 0.72 1.95 -8.35
CA LYS A 81 1.20 3.15 -7.67
C LYS A 81 0.62 3.24 -6.26
N ILE A 82 1.48 3.46 -5.28
CA ILE A 82 1.10 3.61 -3.87
C ILE A 82 1.19 5.07 -3.42
N SER A 83 1.98 5.89 -4.12
CA SER A 83 2.11 7.33 -3.90
C SER A 83 2.39 8.04 -5.22
N ALA A 84 2.46 9.38 -5.22
CA ALA A 84 2.72 10.19 -6.42
C ALA A 84 4.04 9.82 -7.13
N GLY A 85 5.04 9.33 -6.41
CA GLY A 85 6.37 9.03 -6.93
C GLY A 85 6.83 7.58 -6.84
N ALA A 86 6.04 6.67 -6.23
CA ALA A 86 6.49 5.31 -5.99
C ALA A 86 5.42 4.25 -6.29
N SER A 87 5.86 3.09 -6.81
CA SER A 87 5.06 1.89 -6.91
C SER A 87 5.11 1.08 -5.59
N VAL A 88 4.24 0.06 -5.48
CA VAL A 88 4.30 -0.91 -4.38
C VAL A 88 5.67 -1.61 -4.36
N ASN A 89 6.24 -1.91 -5.52
CA ASN A 89 7.56 -2.52 -5.63
C ASN A 89 8.64 -1.62 -5.02
N ASP A 90 8.68 -0.33 -5.38
CA ASP A 90 9.68 0.61 -4.87
C ASP A 90 9.58 0.74 -3.35
N TRP A 91 8.37 0.81 -2.83
CA TRP A 91 8.11 0.86 -1.40
C TRP A 91 8.52 -0.44 -0.68
N ALA A 92 8.18 -1.60 -1.24
CA ALA A 92 8.48 -2.91 -0.65
C ALA A 92 9.98 -3.24 -0.66
N MET A 93 10.75 -2.71 -1.62
CA MET A 93 12.20 -2.89 -1.66
C MET A 93 12.91 -2.21 -0.48
N GLY A 94 12.31 -1.24 0.17
CA GLY A 94 12.87 -0.55 1.32
C GLY A 94 12.88 -1.37 2.63
N SER A 95 12.14 -2.49 2.71
CA SER A 95 12.03 -3.29 3.94
C SER A 95 11.51 -4.70 3.70
N ASP A 96 12.21 -5.69 4.23
CA ASP A 96 11.79 -7.11 4.16
C ASP A 96 10.46 -7.36 4.88
N SER A 97 10.18 -6.62 5.95
CA SER A 97 8.89 -6.74 6.67
C SER A 97 7.72 -6.24 5.83
N ILE A 98 7.90 -5.16 5.08
CA ILE A 98 6.91 -4.65 4.13
C ILE A 98 6.67 -5.67 3.03
N LYS A 99 7.74 -6.16 2.41
CA LYS A 99 7.69 -7.18 1.37
C LYS A 99 6.96 -8.44 1.83
N ALA A 100 7.25 -8.91 3.05
CA ALA A 100 6.56 -10.06 3.64
C ALA A 100 5.06 -9.79 3.85
N SER A 101 4.70 -8.60 4.33
CA SER A 101 3.31 -8.19 4.55
C SER A 101 2.51 -8.12 3.24
N VAL A 102 3.06 -7.47 2.21
CA VAL A 102 2.46 -7.40 0.87
C VAL A 102 2.29 -8.80 0.28
N SER A 103 3.32 -9.66 0.37
CA SER A 103 3.26 -11.06 -0.07
C SER A 103 2.21 -11.86 0.71
N GLY A 104 1.99 -11.55 1.98
CA GLY A 104 0.94 -12.13 2.81
C GLY A 104 -0.47 -11.78 2.30
N VAL A 105 -0.68 -10.51 1.95
CA VAL A 105 -1.95 -10.04 1.36
C VAL A 105 -2.22 -10.71 0.01
N ILE A 106 -1.20 -10.82 -0.86
CA ILE A 106 -1.34 -11.50 -2.15
C ILE A 106 -1.74 -12.96 -1.97
N ARG A 107 -1.10 -13.70 -1.05
CA ARG A 107 -1.46 -15.09 -0.73
C ARG A 107 -2.86 -15.23 -0.13
N GLY A 108 -3.37 -14.17 0.48
CA GLY A 108 -4.74 -14.07 0.99
C GLY A 108 -5.79 -13.68 -0.06
N ALA A 109 -5.43 -13.58 -1.33
CA ALA A 109 -6.37 -13.29 -2.41
C ALA A 109 -7.46 -14.37 -2.51
N ARG A 110 -8.66 -13.94 -2.88
CA ARG A 110 -9.82 -14.81 -2.98
C ARG A 110 -9.79 -15.61 -4.29
N VAL A 111 -9.94 -16.91 -4.22
CA VAL A 111 -10.22 -17.75 -5.39
C VAL A 111 -11.68 -17.50 -5.79
N VAL A 112 -11.89 -16.94 -6.96
CA VAL A 112 -13.23 -16.67 -7.51
C VAL A 112 -13.77 -17.92 -8.18
N LYS A 113 -12.93 -18.54 -9.04
CA LYS A 113 -13.26 -19.77 -9.77
C LYS A 113 -12.02 -20.63 -9.96
N ALA A 114 -12.25 -21.95 -10.05
CA ALA A 114 -11.23 -22.90 -10.44
C ALA A 114 -11.90 -24.07 -11.18
N TYR A 115 -11.55 -24.29 -12.45
CA TYR A 115 -12.27 -25.21 -13.32
C TYR A 115 -11.40 -25.67 -14.51
N PRO A 116 -11.66 -26.84 -15.08
CA PRO A 116 -11.00 -27.29 -16.31
C PRO A 116 -11.62 -26.63 -17.54
N VAL A 117 -10.76 -26.27 -18.51
CA VAL A 117 -11.16 -25.75 -19.82
C VAL A 117 -10.31 -26.43 -20.90
N GLY A 118 -10.92 -27.30 -21.69
CA GLY A 118 -10.19 -28.07 -22.69
C GLY A 118 -9.07 -28.87 -22.07
N GLU A 119 -7.84 -28.65 -22.52
CA GLU A 119 -6.64 -29.34 -22.01
C GLU A 119 -5.95 -28.62 -20.86
N HIS A 120 -6.55 -27.57 -20.32
CA HIS A 120 -5.99 -26.75 -19.24
C HIS A 120 -6.89 -26.74 -18.00
N TYR A 121 -6.27 -26.50 -16.86
CA TYR A 121 -6.96 -26.08 -15.65
C TYR A 121 -6.77 -24.60 -15.44
N VAL A 122 -7.84 -23.89 -15.09
CA VAL A 122 -7.88 -22.42 -14.94
C VAL A 122 -8.20 -22.08 -13.50
N THR A 123 -7.50 -21.11 -12.95
CA THR A 123 -7.80 -20.51 -11.63
C THR A 123 -7.91 -18.99 -11.77
N GLU A 124 -9.00 -18.43 -11.27
CA GLU A 124 -9.25 -16.98 -11.22
C GLU A 124 -9.13 -16.50 -9.77
N LEU A 125 -8.30 -15.49 -9.55
CA LEU A 125 -8.10 -14.81 -8.25
C LEU A 125 -8.63 -13.38 -8.30
N GLU A 126 -9.06 -12.88 -7.15
CA GLU A 126 -9.43 -11.49 -6.93
C GLU A 126 -8.79 -10.97 -5.64
N LEU A 127 -8.27 -9.76 -5.68
CA LEU A 127 -7.73 -9.04 -4.55
C LEU A 127 -8.24 -7.59 -4.53
N ASP A 128 -8.75 -7.13 -3.40
CA ASP A 128 -9.01 -5.72 -3.15
C ASP A 128 -7.69 -5.03 -2.78
N PHE A 129 -7.28 -4.05 -3.58
CA PHE A 129 -6.04 -3.31 -3.37
C PHE A 129 -6.08 -2.46 -2.08
N ALA A 130 -7.25 -2.17 -1.53
CA ALA A 130 -7.39 -1.51 -0.24
C ALA A 130 -6.56 -2.19 0.87
N ARG A 131 -6.44 -3.53 0.84
CA ARG A 131 -5.63 -4.28 1.81
C ARG A 131 -4.14 -3.95 1.76
N VAL A 132 -3.60 -3.66 0.58
CA VAL A 132 -2.21 -3.23 0.41
C VAL A 132 -2.05 -1.79 0.89
N TRP A 133 -3.03 -0.95 0.59
CA TRP A 133 -3.08 0.43 1.05
C TRP A 133 -3.13 0.53 2.58
N ASP A 134 -3.87 -0.33 3.26
CA ASP A 134 -3.93 -0.37 4.72
C ASP A 134 -2.55 -0.61 5.34
N ILE A 135 -1.74 -1.52 4.75
CA ILE A 135 -0.36 -1.75 5.21
C ILE A 135 0.48 -0.48 4.99
N TYR A 136 0.34 0.16 3.83
CA TYR A 136 1.06 1.38 3.52
C TYR A 136 0.73 2.51 4.51
N GLN A 137 -0.54 2.72 4.83
CA GLN A 137 -0.97 3.72 5.80
C GLN A 137 -0.42 3.46 7.21
N GLN A 138 -0.42 2.21 7.64
CA GLN A 138 0.10 1.83 8.96
C GLN A 138 1.58 2.13 9.12
N GLN A 139 2.35 2.02 8.07
CA GLN A 139 3.81 2.17 8.11
C GLN A 139 4.30 3.56 7.72
N ASN A 140 3.68 4.19 6.75
CA ASN A 140 4.14 5.48 6.21
C ASN A 140 3.25 6.66 6.60
N ARG A 141 2.00 6.41 7.02
CA ARG A 141 1.03 7.45 7.38
C ARG A 141 1.10 8.67 6.46
N PRO A 142 0.88 8.52 5.14
CA PRO A 142 0.86 9.64 4.24
C PRO A 142 -0.23 10.62 4.69
N SER A 143 0.16 11.86 4.95
CA SER A 143 -0.73 12.84 5.54
C SER A 143 -0.60 14.17 4.82
N LYS A 144 -1.69 14.91 4.73
CA LYS A 144 -1.73 16.30 4.29
C LYS A 144 -2.11 17.19 5.46
N VAL A 145 -1.76 18.47 5.36
CA VAL A 145 -2.23 19.47 6.31
C VAL A 145 -3.75 19.58 6.19
N LYS A 146 -4.46 19.26 7.28
CA LYS A 146 -5.91 19.38 7.35
C LYS A 146 -6.33 20.82 7.63
N GLU A 147 -5.65 21.43 8.59
CA GLU A 147 -5.96 22.78 9.06
C GLU A 147 -4.71 23.42 9.64
N VAL A 148 -4.57 24.75 9.46
CA VAL A 148 -3.56 25.57 10.14
C VAL A 148 -4.32 26.59 10.97
N THR A 149 -4.24 26.49 12.29
CA THR A 149 -4.83 27.46 13.21
C THR A 149 -3.76 28.44 13.66
N TYR A 150 -4.06 29.73 13.55
CA TYR A 150 -3.20 30.83 14.02
C TYR A 150 -3.78 31.35 15.34
N PHE A 151 -2.95 31.44 16.36
CA PHE A 151 -3.30 32.00 17.67
C PHE A 151 -2.60 33.33 17.89
#